data_e2aa57ba3d3700ce2e7b1fc183d31a97
#
_entry.id   e2aa57ba3d3700ce2e7b1fc183d31a97
#
_cell.length_a   1.000
_cell.length_b   1.000
_cell.length_c   1.000
_cell.angle_alpha   90.00
_cell.angle_beta   90.00
_cell.angle_gamma   90.00
#
_symmetry.space_group_name_H-M   'P 1'
#
loop_
_entity.id
_entity.type
_entity.pdbx_description
1 polymer ?
#
loop_
_entity_poly.entity_id
_entity_poly.type
_entity_poly.pdbx_seq_one_letter_code
_entity_poly.pdbx_strand_id
1 'polypeptide(L)'
;MSENHNHEGNDARTYRADELMTEPTFTDEQAATAQPYYLPLTDEVEVFRAAYTARLPILLKGPTGCGKTRFVEHMTWLLNNEKPAEHQSDTPLITVSCHEDLTATDMVGRYLLKGDETIWSDGPLTRAVRSGSICYLDEIVEARKDTTVLIHSLTDHRRILPIDKTGELIQAHDEFLLVISYNPGYQSVLKDLKPSTRQRFVSLEFDYPDVEAESRIIAHESGVDDTQAERLATIGQRVRYLKQHGFEEGVSTRLLIYTGELIAGGIEPRRAAKAAIISAISDDTSVQEAVADIVDVILP
;
A
#
# COMPACT_ATOMS: atom_id res chain seq x y z
N MET A 1 -35.87 -64.70 -2.04
CA MET A 1 -35.35 -63.81 -0.97
C MET A 1 -34.33 -62.94 -1.62
N SER A 2 -34.76 -61.75 -1.82
CA SER A 2 -34.09 -60.67 -2.53
C SER A 2 -33.30 -59.81 -1.55
N GLU A 3 -32.06 -59.49 -1.85
CA GLU A 3 -31.36 -58.41 -1.19
C GLU A 3 -30.87 -57.40 -2.26
N ASN A 4 -31.48 -56.22 -2.17
CA ASN A 4 -31.10 -55.01 -2.89
C ASN A 4 -29.81 -54.46 -2.29
N HIS A 5 -28.80 -54.22 -3.13
CA HIS A 5 -27.70 -53.31 -2.81
C HIS A 5 -27.84 -52.04 -3.66
N ASN A 6 -28.22 -50.97 -2.98
CA ASN A 6 -28.13 -49.61 -3.48
C ASN A 6 -26.66 -49.19 -3.63
N HIS A 7 -26.26 -48.88 -4.85
CA HIS A 7 -25.06 -48.09 -5.12
C HIS A 7 -25.43 -46.63 -5.11
N GLU A 8 -24.98 -45.92 -4.08
CA GLU A 8 -24.96 -44.45 -4.05
C GLU A 8 -23.97 -43.93 -5.10
N GLY A 9 -24.49 -43.10 -6.00
CA GLY A 9 -23.71 -42.44 -7.02
C GLY A 9 -22.84 -41.37 -6.42
N ASN A 10 -21.55 -41.49 -6.67
CA ASN A 10 -20.55 -40.48 -6.37
C ASN A 10 -20.67 -39.34 -7.43
N ASP A 11 -21.34 -38.27 -7.06
CA ASP A 11 -21.53 -37.07 -7.90
C ASP A 11 -20.21 -36.29 -7.93
N ALA A 12 -19.31 -36.74 -8.79
CA ALA A 12 -18.08 -35.99 -9.09
C ALA A 12 -18.49 -34.70 -9.83
N ARG A 13 -18.59 -33.58 -9.10
CA ARG A 13 -18.71 -32.25 -9.69
C ARG A 13 -17.50 -32.02 -10.59
N THR A 14 -17.71 -32.11 -11.88
CA THR A 14 -16.79 -31.68 -12.92
C THR A 14 -16.77 -30.15 -12.89
N TYR A 15 -15.76 -29.57 -12.22
CA TYR A 15 -15.48 -28.16 -12.35
C TYR A 15 -15.03 -27.90 -13.79
N ARG A 16 -15.76 -27.04 -14.50
CA ARG A 16 -15.37 -26.60 -15.83
C ARG A 16 -14.07 -25.81 -15.69
N ALA A 17 -13.08 -26.13 -16.49
CA ALA A 17 -11.78 -25.46 -16.52
C ALA A 17 -11.87 -23.95 -16.83
N ASP A 18 -13.01 -23.50 -17.33
CA ASP A 18 -13.26 -22.10 -17.70
C ASP A 18 -13.57 -21.18 -16.50
N GLU A 19 -13.89 -21.74 -15.32
CA GLU A 19 -14.19 -20.97 -14.10
C GLU A 19 -12.95 -20.70 -13.23
N LEU A 20 -11.81 -21.28 -13.54
CA LEU A 20 -10.56 -21.17 -12.73
C LEU A 20 -9.52 -20.19 -13.31
N MET A 21 -9.85 -19.48 -14.38
CA MET A 21 -8.98 -18.46 -14.97
C MET A 21 -9.42 -17.06 -14.54
N THR A 22 -9.57 -16.84 -13.23
CA THR A 22 -9.47 -15.47 -12.72
C THR A 22 -8.00 -15.07 -12.83
N GLU A 23 -7.72 -14.02 -13.60
CA GLU A 23 -6.40 -13.40 -13.65
C GLU A 23 -5.92 -13.17 -12.21
N PRO A 24 -4.67 -13.52 -11.85
CA PRO A 24 -4.15 -13.16 -10.55
C PRO A 24 -4.11 -11.64 -10.48
N THR A 25 -5.08 -11.03 -9.82
CA THR A 25 -5.16 -9.59 -9.57
C THR A 25 -4.13 -9.24 -8.52
N PHE A 26 -2.88 -8.96 -8.96
CA PHE A 26 -1.84 -8.38 -8.13
C PHE A 26 -1.96 -6.84 -8.01
N THR A 27 -3.07 -6.28 -8.46
CA THR A 27 -3.29 -4.83 -8.50
C THR A 27 -4.67 -4.51 -7.96
N ASP A 28 -4.74 -3.67 -6.93
CA ASP A 28 -5.97 -2.98 -6.58
C ASP A 28 -6.21 -1.86 -7.60
N GLU A 29 -7.00 -2.17 -8.64
CA GLU A 29 -7.52 -1.18 -9.60
C GLU A 29 -8.86 -0.67 -9.08
N GLN A 30 -8.83 0.30 -8.17
CA GLN A 30 -10.06 0.92 -7.67
C GLN A 30 -10.06 2.41 -7.97
N ALA A 31 -11.03 2.84 -8.79
CA ALA A 31 -11.49 4.21 -8.71
C ALA A 31 -12.26 4.35 -7.39
N ALA A 32 -11.68 5.02 -6.41
CA ALA A 32 -12.38 5.31 -5.17
C ALA A 32 -13.63 6.15 -5.49
N THR A 33 -14.82 5.62 -5.22
CA THR A 33 -16.09 6.32 -5.43
C THR A 33 -16.28 7.47 -4.44
N ALA A 34 -15.57 7.46 -3.32
CA ALA A 34 -15.56 8.50 -2.31
C ALA A 34 -14.13 9.01 -2.08
N GLN A 35 -14.01 10.28 -1.72
CA GLN A 35 -12.72 10.88 -1.38
C GLN A 35 -12.07 10.15 -0.20
N PRO A 36 -10.86 9.57 -0.38
CA PRO A 36 -10.13 8.99 0.73
C PRO A 36 -9.79 10.08 1.75
N TYR A 37 -10.13 9.85 3.03
CA TYR A 37 -9.80 10.80 4.08
C TYR A 37 -8.30 10.87 4.28
N TYR A 38 -7.76 12.08 4.22
CA TYR A 38 -6.36 12.37 4.52
C TYR A 38 -6.26 13.72 5.21
N LEU A 39 -5.50 13.79 6.28
CA LEU A 39 -5.22 15.02 7.02
C LEU A 39 -3.78 15.46 6.67
N PRO A 40 -3.60 16.56 5.90
CA PRO A 40 -2.27 17.08 5.61
C PRO A 40 -1.57 17.53 6.89
N LEU A 41 -0.29 17.16 7.03
CA LEU A 41 0.52 17.48 8.21
C LEU A 41 1.55 18.58 7.93
N THR A 42 2.01 18.67 6.69
CA THR A 42 3.02 19.62 6.24
C THR A 42 2.64 20.17 4.84
N ASP A 43 3.61 20.33 3.97
CA ASP A 43 3.46 20.80 2.58
C ASP A 43 3.42 19.66 1.54
N GLU A 44 3.26 18.41 1.99
CA GLU A 44 3.34 17.22 1.13
C GLU A 44 2.35 17.24 -0.02
N VAL A 45 1.15 17.81 0.18
CA VAL A 45 0.12 17.96 -0.87
C VAL A 45 0.59 18.93 -1.95
N GLU A 46 1.17 20.08 -1.56
CA GLU A 46 1.66 21.10 -2.49
C GLU A 46 2.86 20.58 -3.29
N VAL A 47 3.80 19.93 -2.62
CA VAL A 47 4.99 19.34 -3.26
C VAL A 47 4.60 18.23 -4.22
N PHE A 48 3.65 17.36 -3.85
CA PHE A 48 3.15 16.31 -4.75
C PHE A 48 2.52 16.91 -6.01
N ARG A 49 1.67 17.94 -5.89
CA ARG A 49 1.06 18.63 -7.03
C ARG A 49 2.10 19.26 -7.95
N ALA A 50 3.09 19.92 -7.37
CA ALA A 50 4.18 20.54 -8.13
C ALA A 50 4.99 19.47 -8.89
N ALA A 51 5.31 18.33 -8.24
CA ALA A 51 6.01 17.23 -8.85
C ALA A 51 5.18 16.58 -9.97
N TYR A 52 3.86 16.36 -9.77
CA TYR A 52 2.95 15.86 -10.79
C TYR A 52 2.92 16.77 -12.03
N THR A 53 2.76 18.08 -11.83
CA THR A 53 2.74 19.07 -12.91
C THR A 53 4.07 19.10 -13.68
N ALA A 54 5.18 18.95 -12.96
CA ALA A 54 6.53 18.92 -13.53
C ALA A 54 6.91 17.52 -14.08
N ARG A 55 6.04 16.50 -13.92
CA ARG A 55 6.27 15.10 -14.35
C ARG A 55 7.50 14.48 -13.67
N LEU A 56 7.78 14.85 -12.44
CA LEU A 56 8.89 14.34 -11.65
C LEU A 56 8.43 13.16 -10.80
N PRO A 57 9.16 12.02 -10.81
CA PRO A 57 8.80 10.87 -10.01
C PRO A 57 8.98 11.16 -8.51
N ILE A 58 8.15 10.51 -7.68
CA ILE A 58 8.08 10.78 -6.25
C ILE A 58 8.51 9.57 -5.43
N LEU A 59 9.26 9.81 -4.38
CA LEU A 59 9.69 8.84 -3.38
C LEU A 59 9.11 9.19 -2.02
N LEU A 60 8.27 8.30 -1.48
CA LEU A 60 7.70 8.42 -0.14
C LEU A 60 8.55 7.63 0.85
N LYS A 61 9.06 8.29 1.86
CA LYS A 61 9.85 7.68 2.94
C LYS A 61 9.09 7.80 4.25
N GLY A 62 9.08 6.76 5.05
CA GLY A 62 8.50 6.82 6.38
C GLY A 62 8.15 5.45 6.95
N PRO A 63 7.84 5.37 8.25
CA PRO A 63 7.56 4.11 8.92
C PRO A 63 6.31 3.41 8.36
N THR A 64 6.16 2.13 8.70
CA THR A 64 4.98 1.35 8.32
C THR A 64 3.73 1.93 8.98
N GLY A 65 2.63 2.05 8.20
CA GLY A 65 1.33 2.48 8.69
C GLY A 65 1.24 3.95 9.13
N CYS A 66 2.15 4.82 8.64
CA CYS A 66 2.08 6.28 8.84
C CYS A 66 1.23 7.02 7.79
N GLY A 67 0.54 6.30 6.88
CA GLY A 67 -0.40 6.91 5.94
C GLY A 67 0.10 7.12 4.51
N LYS A 68 1.29 6.63 4.10
CA LYS A 68 1.83 6.80 2.73
C LYS A 68 0.86 6.35 1.63
N THR A 69 0.32 5.15 1.74
CA THR A 69 -0.64 4.61 0.75
C THR A 69 -1.92 5.45 0.71
N ARG A 70 -2.46 5.81 1.87
CA ARG A 70 -3.65 6.67 1.98
C ARG A 70 -3.41 8.05 1.35
N PHE A 71 -2.22 8.61 1.49
CA PHE A 71 -1.83 9.85 0.83
C PHE A 71 -1.85 9.73 -0.69
N VAL A 72 -1.29 8.64 -1.25
CA VAL A 72 -1.31 8.41 -2.70
C VAL A 72 -2.73 8.26 -3.22
N GLU A 73 -3.58 7.49 -2.53
CA GLU A 73 -5.00 7.35 -2.85
C GLU A 73 -5.72 8.71 -2.86
N HIS A 74 -5.52 9.49 -1.81
CA HIS A 74 -6.10 10.84 -1.68
C HIS A 74 -5.65 11.76 -2.82
N MET A 75 -4.34 11.83 -3.09
CA MET A 75 -3.80 12.68 -4.16
C MET A 75 -4.28 12.25 -5.54
N THR A 76 -4.35 10.95 -5.77
CA THR A 76 -4.86 10.39 -7.03
C THR A 76 -6.32 10.77 -7.24
N TRP A 77 -7.15 10.58 -6.20
CA TRP A 77 -8.55 10.97 -6.24
C TRP A 77 -8.71 12.47 -6.53
N LEU A 78 -7.96 13.30 -5.81
CA LEU A 78 -8.00 14.76 -5.94
C LEU A 78 -7.63 15.21 -7.36
N LEU A 79 -6.49 14.74 -7.87
CA LEU A 79 -6.02 15.09 -9.21
C LEU A 79 -6.96 14.58 -10.32
N ASN A 80 -7.55 13.40 -10.16
CA ASN A 80 -8.49 12.87 -11.14
C ASN A 80 -9.81 13.64 -11.16
N ASN A 81 -10.33 14.02 -9.99
CA ASN A 81 -11.60 14.74 -9.88
C ASN A 81 -11.49 16.24 -10.20
N GLU A 82 -10.29 16.80 -10.27
CA GLU A 82 -10.06 18.16 -10.78
C GLU A 82 -10.12 18.26 -12.31
N LYS A 83 -10.03 17.11 -12.99
CA LYS A 83 -10.16 17.05 -14.46
C LYS A 83 -11.62 17.17 -14.89
N PRO A 84 -11.90 17.70 -16.11
CA PRO A 84 -13.21 17.57 -16.73
C PRO A 84 -13.64 16.10 -16.78
N ALA A 85 -14.96 15.84 -16.63
CA ALA A 85 -15.49 14.47 -16.54
C ALA A 85 -15.07 13.57 -17.72
N GLU A 86 -14.96 14.14 -18.91
CA GLU A 86 -14.51 13.45 -20.13
C GLU A 86 -13.01 13.06 -20.12
N HIS A 87 -12.25 13.62 -19.21
CA HIS A 87 -10.81 13.36 -19.06
C HIS A 87 -10.46 12.61 -17.75
N GLN A 88 -11.48 12.26 -16.95
CA GLN A 88 -11.29 11.45 -15.77
C GLN A 88 -10.99 10.00 -16.17
N SER A 89 -10.01 9.41 -15.49
CA SER A 89 -9.66 8.00 -15.70
C SER A 89 -10.51 7.11 -14.78
N ASP A 90 -10.97 5.98 -15.31
CA ASP A 90 -11.63 4.92 -14.51
C ASP A 90 -10.60 4.17 -13.62
N THR A 91 -9.34 4.18 -14.02
CA THR A 91 -8.22 3.56 -13.27
C THR A 91 -7.09 4.57 -13.03
N PRO A 92 -7.32 5.62 -12.22
CA PRO A 92 -6.34 6.68 -12.04
C PRO A 92 -5.11 6.26 -11.23
N LEU A 93 -5.22 5.17 -10.45
CA LEU A 93 -4.16 4.59 -9.61
C LEU A 93 -3.97 3.12 -9.94
N ILE A 94 -2.72 2.73 -10.14
CA ILE A 94 -2.31 1.33 -10.22
C ILE A 94 -1.27 1.08 -9.13
N THR A 95 -1.66 0.32 -8.10
CA THR A 95 -0.80 -0.01 -6.97
C THR A 95 -0.18 -1.39 -7.16
N VAL A 96 1.11 -1.51 -6.89
CA VAL A 96 1.85 -2.78 -6.89
C VAL A 96 2.59 -2.93 -5.57
N SER A 97 2.22 -3.93 -4.79
CA SER A 97 2.97 -4.34 -3.61
C SER A 97 4.23 -5.09 -4.03
N CYS A 98 5.40 -4.52 -3.77
CA CYS A 98 6.67 -5.11 -4.13
C CYS A 98 7.06 -6.21 -3.14
N HIS A 99 7.57 -7.34 -3.65
CA HIS A 99 8.05 -8.48 -2.87
C HIS A 99 9.18 -9.20 -3.62
N GLU A 100 9.87 -10.11 -2.96
CA GLU A 100 11.08 -10.76 -3.50
C GLU A 100 10.83 -11.61 -4.78
N ASP A 101 9.59 -12.08 -4.98
CA ASP A 101 9.23 -12.87 -6.17
C ASP A 101 8.76 -12.01 -7.35
N LEU A 102 8.51 -10.71 -7.14
CA LEU A 102 8.08 -9.79 -8.19
C LEU A 102 9.21 -9.57 -9.19
N THR A 103 8.98 -9.95 -10.44
CA THR A 103 9.96 -9.81 -11.53
C THR A 103 9.66 -8.60 -12.43
N ALA A 104 10.68 -8.15 -13.17
CA ALA A 104 10.48 -7.13 -14.20
C ALA A 104 9.43 -7.56 -15.26
N THR A 105 9.32 -8.87 -15.53
CA THR A 105 8.30 -9.41 -16.45
C THR A 105 6.88 -9.23 -15.92
N ASP A 106 6.66 -9.42 -14.61
CA ASP A 106 5.34 -9.22 -14.01
C ASP A 106 4.93 -7.75 -14.09
N MET A 107 5.88 -6.83 -13.97
CA MET A 107 5.65 -5.39 -14.09
C MET A 107 5.35 -4.95 -15.53
N VAL A 108 6.08 -5.50 -16.49
CA VAL A 108 6.00 -5.07 -17.89
C VAL A 108 4.91 -5.82 -18.65
N GLY A 109 4.80 -7.13 -18.48
CA GLY A 109 3.82 -7.96 -19.16
C GLY A 109 4.38 -9.28 -19.62
N ARG A 110 3.47 -10.14 -20.06
CA ARG A 110 3.79 -11.51 -20.47
C ARG A 110 2.88 -11.99 -21.58
N TYR A 111 3.34 -13.00 -22.28
CA TYR A 111 2.51 -13.75 -23.21
C TYR A 111 1.61 -14.71 -22.47
N LEU A 112 0.31 -14.68 -22.82
CA LEU A 112 -0.71 -15.61 -22.33
C LEU A 112 -1.19 -16.48 -23.47
N LEU A 113 -1.41 -17.77 -23.21
CA LEU A 113 -2.06 -18.68 -24.14
C LEU A 113 -3.57 -18.58 -23.95
N LYS A 114 -4.26 -18.13 -25.00
CA LYS A 114 -5.73 -18.05 -25.01
C LYS A 114 -6.28 -18.88 -26.17
N GLY A 115 -6.78 -20.07 -25.83
CA GLY A 115 -7.07 -21.09 -26.85
C GLY A 115 -5.77 -21.54 -27.55
N ASP A 116 -5.73 -21.44 -28.85
CA ASP A 116 -4.55 -21.80 -29.69
C ASP A 116 -3.67 -20.58 -30.05
N GLU A 117 -3.98 -19.40 -29.53
CA GLU A 117 -3.25 -18.17 -29.81
C GLU A 117 -2.45 -17.69 -28.62
N THR A 118 -1.25 -17.17 -28.89
CA THR A 118 -0.43 -16.51 -27.89
C THR A 118 -0.64 -15.00 -27.99
N ILE A 119 -1.20 -14.39 -26.96
CA ILE A 119 -1.46 -12.96 -26.90
C ILE A 119 -0.56 -12.29 -25.85
N TRP A 120 -0.13 -11.07 -26.13
CA TRP A 120 0.56 -10.25 -25.15
C TRP A 120 -0.43 -9.64 -24.17
N SER A 121 -0.10 -9.67 -22.87
CA SER A 121 -0.85 -9.00 -21.79
C SER A 121 0.06 -8.00 -21.10
N ASP A 122 -0.31 -6.72 -21.11
CA ASP A 122 0.43 -5.67 -20.44
C ASP A 122 0.40 -5.85 -18.92
N GLY A 123 1.55 -5.74 -18.29
CA GLY A 123 1.67 -5.71 -16.83
C GLY A 123 1.25 -4.35 -16.24
N PRO A 124 1.18 -4.23 -14.90
CA PRO A 124 0.68 -3.04 -14.23
C PRO A 124 1.46 -1.76 -14.59
N LEU A 125 2.78 -1.83 -14.67
CA LEU A 125 3.59 -0.67 -15.03
C LEU A 125 3.32 -0.23 -16.48
N THR A 126 3.23 -1.18 -17.41
CA THR A 126 2.93 -0.88 -18.82
C THR A 126 1.56 -0.25 -18.99
N ARG A 127 0.55 -0.79 -18.27
CA ARG A 127 -0.79 -0.18 -18.27
C ARG A 127 -0.76 1.25 -17.77
N ALA A 128 -0.11 1.50 -16.62
CA ALA A 128 0.00 2.84 -16.08
C ALA A 128 0.71 3.82 -17.05
N VAL A 129 1.81 3.38 -17.66
CA VAL A 129 2.59 4.17 -18.61
C VAL A 129 1.76 4.55 -19.85
N ARG A 130 0.90 3.63 -20.35
CA ARG A 130 0.04 3.87 -21.51
C ARG A 130 -1.18 4.74 -21.17
N SER A 131 -1.83 4.47 -20.02
CA SER A 131 -3.08 5.14 -19.64
C SER A 131 -2.88 6.52 -19.02
N GLY A 132 -1.66 6.85 -18.55
CA GLY A 132 -1.43 8.07 -17.80
C GLY A 132 -1.83 7.98 -16.32
N SER A 133 -1.99 6.77 -15.81
CA SER A 133 -2.31 6.55 -14.39
C SER A 133 -1.10 6.82 -13.49
N ILE A 134 -1.35 7.10 -12.21
CA ILE A 134 -0.32 7.08 -11.18
C ILE A 134 0.03 5.61 -10.92
N CYS A 135 1.30 5.24 -11.09
CA CYS A 135 1.82 3.92 -10.72
C CYS A 135 2.50 4.01 -9.36
N TYR A 136 1.93 3.35 -8.37
CA TYR A 136 2.46 3.32 -7.01
C TYR A 136 3.11 1.97 -6.71
N LEU A 137 4.42 1.96 -6.54
CA LEU A 137 5.19 0.78 -6.15
C LEU A 137 5.46 0.84 -4.65
N ASP A 138 4.67 0.08 -3.89
CA ASP A 138 4.80 0.06 -2.43
C ASP A 138 5.92 -0.89 -2.02
N GLU A 139 6.75 -0.46 -1.07
CA GLU A 139 7.90 -1.18 -0.54
C GLU A 139 8.91 -1.62 -1.61
N ILE A 140 9.28 -0.70 -2.51
CA ILE A 140 10.17 -0.97 -3.67
C ILE A 140 11.48 -1.69 -3.31
N VAL A 141 11.98 -1.54 -2.10
CA VAL A 141 13.21 -2.18 -1.62
C VAL A 141 13.07 -3.68 -1.41
N GLU A 142 11.84 -4.19 -1.30
CA GLU A 142 11.55 -5.63 -1.26
C GLU A 142 11.54 -6.25 -2.65
N ALA A 143 11.44 -5.44 -3.71
CA ALA A 143 11.50 -5.92 -5.08
C ALA A 143 12.90 -6.40 -5.48
N ARG A 144 12.95 -7.25 -6.48
CA ARG A 144 14.20 -7.69 -7.11
C ARG A 144 14.93 -6.52 -7.75
N LYS A 145 16.26 -6.65 -7.88
CA LYS A 145 17.12 -5.61 -8.48
C LYS A 145 16.78 -5.32 -9.94
N ASP A 146 16.28 -6.32 -10.69
CA ASP A 146 15.85 -6.15 -12.08
C ASP A 146 14.62 -5.22 -12.18
N THR A 147 13.68 -5.30 -11.26
CA THR A 147 12.53 -4.39 -11.15
C THR A 147 13.00 -2.94 -10.89
N THR A 148 13.98 -2.76 -9.99
CA THR A 148 14.54 -1.42 -9.71
C THR A 148 15.24 -0.81 -10.92
N VAL A 149 15.92 -1.62 -11.74
CA VAL A 149 16.58 -1.15 -12.97
C VAL A 149 15.56 -0.73 -14.03
N LEU A 150 14.45 -1.46 -14.13
CA LEU A 150 13.36 -1.19 -15.08
C LEU A 150 12.82 0.24 -14.98
N ILE A 151 12.63 0.73 -13.75
CA ILE A 151 12.06 2.06 -13.54
C ILE A 151 13.02 3.22 -13.87
N HIS A 152 14.32 2.96 -14.03
CA HIS A 152 15.29 4.03 -14.30
C HIS A 152 15.02 4.78 -15.59
N SER A 153 14.55 4.11 -16.64
CA SER A 153 14.24 4.72 -17.93
C SER A 153 12.99 5.61 -17.89
N LEU A 154 12.10 5.38 -16.92
CA LEU A 154 10.92 6.19 -16.67
C LEU A 154 11.21 7.40 -15.76
N THR A 155 12.32 7.38 -15.03
CA THR A 155 12.70 8.43 -14.06
C THR A 155 13.70 9.44 -14.63
N ASP A 156 14.03 9.36 -15.90
CA ASP A 156 14.84 10.35 -16.61
C ASP A 156 13.98 11.17 -17.61
N HIS A 157 14.58 12.17 -18.22
CA HIS A 157 13.91 13.08 -19.16
C HIS A 157 13.28 12.38 -20.37
N ARG A 158 13.69 11.18 -20.69
CA ARG A 158 13.16 10.39 -21.82
C ARG A 158 11.79 9.80 -21.52
N ARG A 159 11.55 9.39 -20.28
CA ARG A 159 10.29 8.79 -19.83
C ARG A 159 9.82 7.65 -20.75
N ILE A 160 10.72 6.70 -21.03
CA ILE A 160 10.48 5.59 -21.94
C ILE A 160 10.49 4.26 -21.19
N LEU A 161 9.52 3.39 -21.46
CA LEU A 161 9.50 2.01 -21.01
C LEU A 161 9.86 1.07 -22.16
N PRO A 162 11.02 0.40 -22.13
CA PRO A 162 11.34 -0.64 -23.11
C PRO A 162 10.63 -1.94 -22.77
N ILE A 163 10.04 -2.59 -23.77
CA ILE A 163 9.48 -3.94 -23.68
C ILE A 163 10.30 -4.86 -24.57
N ASP A 164 11.35 -5.46 -24.03
CA ASP A 164 12.30 -6.28 -24.79
C ASP A 164 11.61 -7.45 -25.52
N LYS A 165 10.57 -8.04 -24.92
CA LYS A 165 9.87 -9.20 -25.50
C LYS A 165 9.07 -8.89 -26.75
N THR A 166 8.57 -7.68 -26.89
CA THR A 166 7.82 -7.21 -28.08
C THR A 166 8.67 -6.33 -28.98
N GLY A 167 9.83 -5.86 -28.50
CA GLY A 167 10.68 -4.89 -29.18
C GLY A 167 10.11 -3.48 -29.21
N GLU A 168 9.12 -3.18 -28.34
CA GLU A 168 8.45 -1.89 -28.26
C GLU A 168 9.18 -0.94 -27.31
N LEU A 169 9.20 0.34 -27.66
CA LEU A 169 9.60 1.43 -26.78
C LEU A 169 8.38 2.32 -26.55
N ILE A 170 7.83 2.28 -25.33
CA ILE A 170 6.64 3.05 -24.99
C ILE A 170 7.05 4.39 -24.39
N GLN A 171 6.63 5.48 -25.04
CA GLN A 171 6.70 6.81 -24.45
C GLN A 171 5.63 6.94 -23.39
N ALA A 172 6.00 7.31 -22.17
CA ALA A 172 5.04 7.49 -21.10
C ALA A 172 4.03 8.62 -21.43
N HIS A 173 2.76 8.35 -21.16
CA HIS A 173 1.70 9.35 -21.25
C HIS A 173 2.07 10.59 -20.43
N ASP A 174 1.58 11.74 -20.85
CA ASP A 174 1.89 13.02 -20.20
C ASP A 174 1.48 13.07 -18.72
N GLU A 175 0.38 12.45 -18.38
CA GLU A 175 -0.17 12.38 -17.03
C GLU A 175 0.40 11.25 -16.17
N PHE A 176 1.20 10.34 -16.76
CA PHE A 176 1.83 9.26 -16.00
C PHE A 176 2.75 9.80 -14.93
N LEU A 177 2.57 9.32 -13.71
CA LEU A 177 3.46 9.58 -12.58
C LEU A 177 3.89 8.28 -11.92
N LEU A 178 5.20 8.14 -11.71
CA LEU A 178 5.76 7.05 -10.90
C LEU A 178 5.92 7.52 -9.46
N VAL A 179 5.28 6.79 -8.54
CA VAL A 179 5.41 6.97 -7.09
C VAL A 179 5.98 5.69 -6.51
N ILE A 180 7.02 5.77 -5.72
CA ILE A 180 7.58 4.62 -4.99
C ILE A 180 7.61 4.91 -3.49
N SER A 181 7.52 3.86 -2.67
CA SER A 181 7.68 3.99 -1.23
C SER A 181 8.74 3.06 -0.68
N TYR A 182 9.32 3.42 0.44
CA TYR A 182 10.08 2.51 1.28
C TYR A 182 10.12 3.00 2.74
N ASN A 183 10.47 2.07 3.62
CA ASN A 183 10.60 2.32 5.04
C ASN A 183 12.09 2.33 5.42
N PRO A 184 12.70 3.51 5.67
CA PRO A 184 14.06 3.58 6.16
C PRO A 184 14.13 3.10 7.61
N GLY A 185 14.96 2.12 7.93
CA GLY A 185 15.21 1.69 9.30
C GLY A 185 14.76 0.27 9.67
N TYR A 186 13.95 -0.39 8.84
CA TYR A 186 13.59 -1.80 9.04
C TYR A 186 14.51 -2.78 8.31
N GLN A 187 15.50 -2.27 7.59
CA GLN A 187 16.22 -3.10 6.65
C GLN A 187 17.68 -3.20 6.99
N SER A 188 18.26 -4.38 6.80
CA SER A 188 19.68 -4.55 6.74
C SER A 188 20.26 -3.59 5.70
N VAL A 189 21.46 -3.07 5.94
CA VAL A 189 22.22 -2.18 5.02
C VAL A 189 22.25 -2.70 3.56
N LEU A 190 21.89 -3.96 3.34
CA LEU A 190 21.87 -4.65 2.04
C LEU A 190 20.60 -4.36 1.21
N LYS A 191 19.50 -3.89 1.82
CA LYS A 191 18.21 -3.64 1.14
C LYS A 191 17.87 -2.14 0.97
N ASP A 192 18.83 -1.23 1.09
CA ASP A 192 18.57 0.20 0.87
C ASP A 192 18.64 0.57 -0.63
N LEU A 193 17.86 1.58 -1.03
CA LEU A 193 17.92 2.14 -2.37
C LEU A 193 19.29 2.77 -2.63
N LYS A 194 19.91 2.41 -3.75
CA LYS A 194 21.18 3.00 -4.16
C LYS A 194 21.06 4.53 -4.27
N PRO A 195 22.10 5.29 -3.91
CA PRO A 195 22.08 6.76 -4.04
C PRO A 195 21.73 7.23 -5.45
N SER A 196 22.20 6.52 -6.49
CA SER A 196 21.88 6.83 -7.89
C SER A 196 20.40 6.66 -8.25
N THR A 197 19.68 5.78 -7.55
CA THR A 197 18.24 5.63 -7.70
C THR A 197 17.52 6.74 -6.94
N ARG A 198 17.88 6.98 -5.68
CA ARG A 198 17.23 8.03 -4.85
C ARG A 198 17.31 9.42 -5.46
N GLN A 199 18.45 9.78 -6.06
CA GLN A 199 18.69 11.09 -6.69
C GLN A 199 17.82 11.37 -7.93
N ARG A 200 17.01 10.41 -8.37
CA ARG A 200 16.08 10.57 -9.49
C ARG A 200 14.68 11.01 -9.07
N PHE A 201 14.40 11.08 -7.77
CA PHE A 201 13.07 11.30 -7.22
C PHE A 201 12.99 12.58 -6.39
N VAL A 202 11.85 13.21 -6.44
CA VAL A 202 11.42 14.16 -5.40
C VAL A 202 11.05 13.37 -4.17
N SER A 203 11.65 13.66 -3.02
CA SER A 203 11.47 12.88 -1.81
C SER A 203 10.55 13.59 -0.83
N LEU A 204 9.49 12.90 -0.39
CA LEU A 204 8.60 13.31 0.69
C LEU A 204 8.85 12.40 1.90
N GLU A 205 9.03 13.02 3.07
CA GLU A 205 9.26 12.31 4.31
C GLU A 205 7.98 12.29 5.13
N PHE A 206 7.57 11.09 5.54
CA PHE A 206 6.41 10.84 6.38
C PHE A 206 6.87 10.38 7.75
N ASP A 207 6.15 10.80 8.76
CA ASP A 207 6.28 10.30 10.13
C ASP A 207 4.88 10.12 10.72
N TYR A 208 4.81 9.59 11.91
CA TYR A 208 3.55 9.51 12.62
C TYR A 208 3.07 10.92 13.02
N PRO A 209 1.75 11.18 12.92
CA PRO A 209 1.17 12.45 13.35
C PRO A 209 1.43 12.71 14.84
N ASP A 210 1.34 13.95 15.26
CA ASP A 210 1.23 14.28 16.69
C ASP A 210 -0.11 13.78 17.27
N VAL A 211 -0.25 13.81 18.60
CA VAL A 211 -1.44 13.26 19.29
C VAL A 211 -2.72 13.93 18.82
N GLU A 212 -2.72 15.24 18.57
CA GLU A 212 -3.90 15.99 18.13
C GLU A 212 -4.35 15.56 16.73
N ALA A 213 -3.42 15.55 15.77
CA ALA A 213 -3.72 15.13 14.41
C ALA A 213 -4.06 13.64 14.34
N GLU A 214 -3.32 12.79 15.08
CA GLU A 214 -3.56 11.35 15.08
C GLU A 214 -4.92 10.99 15.70
N SER A 215 -5.33 11.67 16.77
CA SER A 215 -6.66 11.46 17.37
C SER A 215 -7.79 11.79 16.40
N ARG A 216 -7.66 12.86 15.62
CA ARG A 216 -8.63 13.22 14.57
C ARG A 216 -8.72 12.15 13.47
N ILE A 217 -7.57 11.58 13.07
CA ILE A 217 -7.52 10.49 12.09
C ILE A 217 -8.20 9.25 12.66
N ILE A 218 -7.87 8.87 13.90
CA ILE A 218 -8.47 7.70 14.57
C ILE A 218 -9.98 7.86 14.70
N ALA A 219 -10.45 9.00 15.20
CA ALA A 219 -11.89 9.27 15.37
C ALA A 219 -12.64 9.16 14.05
N HIS A 220 -12.09 9.76 12.98
CA HIS A 220 -12.71 9.73 11.65
C HIS A 220 -12.77 8.32 11.06
N GLU A 221 -11.65 7.58 11.08
CA GLU A 221 -11.55 6.28 10.42
C GLU A 221 -12.25 5.16 11.22
N SER A 222 -12.19 5.19 12.55
CA SER A 222 -12.73 4.10 13.37
C SER A 222 -14.13 4.37 13.92
N GLY A 223 -14.58 5.64 13.94
CA GLY A 223 -15.88 6.02 14.47
C GLY A 223 -15.99 6.04 16.01
N VAL A 224 -14.86 5.93 16.73
CA VAL A 224 -14.86 6.13 18.19
C VAL A 224 -15.01 7.61 18.55
N ASP A 225 -15.45 7.90 19.79
CA ASP A 225 -15.51 9.27 20.29
C ASP A 225 -14.11 9.90 20.45
N ASP A 226 -14.07 11.24 20.47
CA ASP A 226 -12.82 12.00 20.55
C ASP A 226 -11.98 11.64 21.79
N THR A 227 -12.62 11.31 22.92
CA THR A 227 -11.93 10.93 24.17
C THR A 227 -11.19 9.60 23.99
N GLN A 228 -11.82 8.62 23.36
CA GLN A 228 -11.19 7.33 23.07
C GLN A 228 -10.09 7.48 22.03
N ALA A 229 -10.32 8.28 20.99
CA ALA A 229 -9.33 8.57 19.97
C ALA A 229 -8.07 9.23 20.54
N GLU A 230 -8.22 10.22 21.44
CA GLU A 230 -7.09 10.88 22.12
C GLU A 230 -6.31 9.90 23.01
N ARG A 231 -7.00 9.01 23.72
CA ARG A 231 -6.35 7.95 24.51
C ARG A 231 -5.54 7.01 23.65
N LEU A 232 -6.10 6.57 22.51
CA LEU A 232 -5.40 5.70 21.56
C LEU A 232 -4.17 6.40 20.95
N ALA A 233 -4.29 7.66 20.54
CA ALA A 233 -3.16 8.45 20.03
C ALA A 233 -2.08 8.63 21.11
N THR A 234 -2.47 8.85 22.37
CA THR A 234 -1.54 8.94 23.50
C THR A 234 -0.80 7.63 23.75
N ILE A 235 -1.47 6.47 23.62
CA ILE A 235 -0.83 5.14 23.67
C ILE A 235 0.21 5.04 22.55
N GLY A 236 -0.19 5.39 21.32
CA GLY A 236 0.71 5.37 20.15
C GLY A 236 1.98 6.16 20.40
N GLN A 237 1.86 7.41 20.85
CA GLN A 237 2.99 8.27 21.15
C GLN A 237 3.91 7.67 22.23
N ARG A 238 3.35 7.17 23.34
CA ARG A 238 4.15 6.61 24.43
C ARG A 238 4.87 5.33 24.04
N VAL A 239 4.22 4.45 23.29
CA VAL A 239 4.86 3.21 22.82
C VAL A 239 5.97 3.52 21.80
N ARG A 240 5.78 4.49 20.90
CA ARG A 240 6.82 4.94 19.96
C ARG A 240 8.03 5.55 20.69
N TYR A 241 7.81 6.19 21.83
CA TYR A 241 8.91 6.68 22.67
C TYR A 241 9.78 5.55 23.22
N LEU A 242 9.19 4.37 23.52
CA LEU A 242 9.97 3.19 23.95
C LEU A 242 10.92 2.69 22.85
N LYS A 243 10.57 2.85 21.56
CA LYS A 243 11.46 2.51 20.44
C LYS A 243 12.82 3.22 20.54
N GLN A 244 12.85 4.47 20.98
CA GLN A 244 14.08 5.23 21.21
C GLN A 244 14.97 4.62 22.32
N HIS A 245 14.41 3.71 23.12
CA HIS A 245 15.04 3.04 24.24
C HIS A 245 15.31 1.54 24.00
N GLY A 246 15.31 1.09 22.74
CA GLY A 246 15.76 -0.25 22.37
C GLY A 246 14.65 -1.21 21.90
N PHE A 247 13.43 -0.77 21.77
CA PHE A 247 12.38 -1.58 21.14
C PHE A 247 12.47 -1.51 19.61
N GLU A 248 12.29 -2.63 18.93
CA GLU A 248 12.47 -2.70 17.48
C GLU A 248 11.37 -1.96 16.73
N GLU A 249 10.10 -2.05 17.17
CA GLU A 249 8.96 -1.44 16.50
C GLU A 249 8.10 -0.57 17.41
N GLY A 250 7.49 0.48 16.83
CA GLY A 250 6.47 1.30 17.48
C GLY A 250 5.07 0.98 16.93
N VAL A 251 4.05 1.39 17.66
CA VAL A 251 2.65 1.27 17.21
C VAL A 251 2.41 2.16 16.00
N SER A 252 1.91 1.58 14.88
CA SER A 252 1.49 2.34 13.72
C SER A 252 0.10 2.96 13.92
N THR A 253 -0.18 4.06 13.23
CA THR A 253 -1.54 4.66 13.20
C THR A 253 -2.60 3.66 12.76
N ARG A 254 -2.24 2.74 11.85
CA ARG A 254 -3.13 1.64 11.42
C ARG A 254 -3.59 0.76 12.58
N LEU A 255 -2.70 0.36 13.48
CA LEU A 255 -3.06 -0.45 14.65
C LEU A 255 -3.93 0.30 15.63
N LEU A 256 -3.74 1.63 15.77
CA LEU A 256 -4.60 2.47 16.59
C LEU A 256 -6.02 2.58 15.99
N ILE A 257 -6.13 2.73 14.68
CA ILE A 257 -7.42 2.72 13.96
C ILE A 257 -8.12 1.37 14.17
N TYR A 258 -7.44 0.24 13.97
CA TYR A 258 -8.01 -1.10 14.20
C TYR A 258 -8.49 -1.27 15.65
N THR A 259 -7.74 -0.74 16.62
CA THR A 259 -8.17 -0.75 18.02
C THR A 259 -9.46 0.04 18.19
N GLY A 260 -9.53 1.23 17.57
CA GLY A 260 -10.73 2.07 17.58
C GLY A 260 -11.94 1.37 16.95
N GLU A 261 -11.77 0.73 15.78
CA GLU A 261 -12.84 -0.04 15.12
C GLU A 261 -13.37 -1.19 16.01
N LEU A 262 -12.49 -1.90 16.70
CA LEU A 262 -12.89 -2.93 17.66
C LEU A 262 -13.68 -2.35 18.83
N ILE A 263 -13.28 -1.19 19.36
CA ILE A 263 -14.00 -0.49 20.44
C ILE A 263 -15.37 -0.01 19.94
N ALA A 264 -15.43 0.61 18.76
CA ALA A 264 -16.69 1.05 18.14
C ALA A 264 -17.63 -0.14 17.87
N GLY A 265 -17.06 -1.32 17.58
CA GLY A 265 -17.78 -2.59 17.44
C GLY A 265 -18.21 -3.23 18.77
N GLY A 266 -17.97 -2.56 19.92
CA GLY A 266 -18.42 -3.01 21.24
C GLY A 266 -17.44 -3.90 22.01
N ILE A 267 -16.19 -4.02 21.55
CA ILE A 267 -15.14 -4.71 22.31
C ILE A 267 -14.63 -3.80 23.42
N GLU A 268 -14.45 -4.36 24.61
CA GLU A 268 -13.89 -3.65 25.76
C GLU A 268 -12.51 -3.08 25.42
N PRO A 269 -12.23 -1.78 25.75
CA PRO A 269 -11.03 -1.07 25.26
C PRO A 269 -9.70 -1.75 25.54
N ARG A 270 -9.48 -2.29 26.74
CA ARG A 270 -8.23 -3.03 27.04
C ARG A 270 -8.12 -4.32 26.25
N ARG A 271 -9.24 -5.01 26.02
CA ARG A 271 -9.27 -6.23 25.22
C ARG A 271 -8.97 -5.94 23.75
N ALA A 272 -9.51 -4.84 23.22
CA ALA A 272 -9.22 -4.36 21.87
C ALA A 272 -7.74 -4.02 21.71
N ALA A 273 -7.18 -3.22 22.64
CA ALA A 273 -5.76 -2.87 22.65
C ALA A 273 -4.85 -4.10 22.80
N LYS A 274 -5.23 -5.10 23.61
CA LYS A 274 -4.48 -6.35 23.70
C LYS A 274 -4.41 -7.08 22.38
N ALA A 275 -5.52 -7.14 21.64
CA ALA A 275 -5.58 -7.87 20.37
C ALA A 275 -4.88 -7.13 19.24
N ALA A 276 -5.12 -5.82 19.10
CA ALA A 276 -4.65 -5.04 17.94
C ALA A 276 -3.32 -4.32 18.17
N ILE A 277 -2.88 -4.09 19.42
CA ILE A 277 -1.62 -3.43 19.73
C ILE A 277 -0.64 -4.43 20.36
N ILE A 278 -0.94 -4.89 21.59
CA ILE A 278 0.04 -5.62 22.41
C ILE A 278 0.53 -6.89 21.70
N SER A 279 -0.41 -7.72 21.24
CA SER A 279 -0.08 -8.99 20.55
C SER A 279 0.44 -8.81 19.12
N ALA A 280 0.23 -7.64 18.50
CA ALA A 280 0.63 -7.38 17.13
C ALA A 280 2.04 -6.78 17.01
N ILE A 281 2.56 -6.13 18.06
CA ILE A 281 3.86 -5.45 18.02
C ILE A 281 5.02 -6.42 18.16
N SER A 282 4.90 -7.40 19.04
CA SER A 282 6.01 -8.31 19.36
C SER A 282 5.51 -9.62 19.97
N ASP A 283 6.25 -10.70 19.72
CA ASP A 283 6.10 -11.98 20.41
C ASP A 283 6.91 -12.04 21.72
N ASP A 284 7.77 -11.04 21.99
CA ASP A 284 8.55 -10.94 23.24
C ASP A 284 7.65 -10.52 24.40
N THR A 285 7.56 -11.40 25.42
CA THR A 285 6.71 -11.19 26.58
C THR A 285 7.07 -9.91 27.37
N SER A 286 8.34 -9.56 27.42
CA SER A 286 8.80 -8.35 28.14
C SER A 286 8.37 -7.07 27.43
N VAL A 287 8.36 -7.08 26.09
CA VAL A 287 7.82 -5.99 25.25
C VAL A 287 6.32 -5.88 25.45
N GLN A 288 5.60 -7.01 25.39
CA GLN A 288 4.17 -7.05 25.60
C GLN A 288 3.75 -6.52 26.99
N GLU A 289 4.48 -6.89 28.05
CA GLU A 289 4.22 -6.40 29.41
C GLU A 289 4.42 -4.88 29.51
N ALA A 290 5.52 -4.35 28.95
CA ALA A 290 5.79 -2.91 28.97
C ALA A 290 4.72 -2.11 28.20
N VAL A 291 4.21 -2.64 27.07
CA VAL A 291 3.14 -2.01 26.32
C VAL A 291 1.80 -2.14 27.07
N ALA A 292 1.54 -3.28 27.73
CA ALA A 292 0.35 -3.48 28.55
C ALA A 292 0.29 -2.49 29.71
N ASP A 293 1.40 -2.22 30.39
CA ASP A 293 1.47 -1.22 31.46
C ASP A 293 1.06 0.18 30.97
N ILE A 294 1.49 0.57 29.76
CA ILE A 294 1.07 1.84 29.16
C ILE A 294 -0.43 1.85 28.87
N VAL A 295 -0.95 0.77 28.30
CA VAL A 295 -2.38 0.62 27.97
C VAL A 295 -3.22 0.69 29.24
N ASP A 296 -2.82 -0.02 30.32
CA ASP A 296 -3.57 -0.09 31.59
C ASP A 296 -3.63 1.25 32.35
N VAL A 297 -2.63 2.11 32.13
CA VAL A 297 -2.60 3.47 32.71
C VAL A 297 -3.56 4.41 31.95
N ILE A 298 -3.74 4.23 30.62
CA ILE A 298 -4.46 5.19 29.77
C ILE A 298 -5.91 4.74 29.53
N LEU A 299 -6.14 3.46 29.32
CA LEU A 299 -7.48 2.91 29.15
C LEU A 299 -8.04 2.43 30.51
N PRO A 300 -9.22 2.89 30.89
CA PRO A 300 -9.84 2.51 32.17
C PRO A 300 -10.26 1.04 32.23
#